data_cf6088bcc1d09f89bbedd2144d2438c8
#
_entry.id   cf6088bcc1d09f89bbedd2144d2438c8
#
_cell.length_a   1.000
_cell.length_b   1.000
_cell.length_c   1.000
_cell.angle_alpha   90.00
_cell.angle_beta   90.00
_cell.angle_gamma   90.00
#
_symmetry.space_group_name_H-M   'P 1'
#
loop_
_entity.id
_entity.type
_entity.pdbx_description
1 polymer ?
#
loop_
_entity_poly.entity_id
_entity_poly.type
_entity_poly.pdbx_seq_one_letter_code
_entity_poly.pdbx_strand_id
1 'polypeptide(L)'
;MKKFERLIGEWHGEGEVSMEPPMKISVEAKIERLGEFIVISTVGEPAEMPDSVSIIGGAPDSEPQPMHYFDARGVKRLFMMTLEGSTWKIWRAPGEDWNGPHGPGFNQRFIGEISADGKTIDGRWERGTGDAGDQWGIDFPINYFRK
;
A
#
# COMPACT_ATOMS: atom_id res chain seq x y z
N MET A 1 8.86 -8.76 12.78
CA MET A 1 8.84 -8.74 11.28
C MET A 1 8.51 -10.10 10.67
N LYS A 2 8.56 -11.14 11.45
CA LYS A 2 8.30 -12.50 10.96
C LYS A 2 6.91 -12.66 10.32
N LYS A 3 5.88 -12.01 10.87
CA LYS A 3 4.51 -12.08 10.32
C LYS A 3 4.41 -11.55 8.88
N PHE A 4 5.31 -10.66 8.46
CA PHE A 4 5.31 -10.11 7.12
C PHE A 4 6.02 -11.00 6.09
N GLU A 5 6.68 -12.08 6.52
CA GLU A 5 7.34 -13.03 5.60
C GLU A 5 6.35 -13.65 4.61
N ARG A 6 5.07 -13.72 4.98
CA ARG A 6 4.00 -14.21 4.09
C ARG A 6 3.85 -13.38 2.83
N LEU A 7 4.28 -12.11 2.87
CA LEU A 7 4.20 -11.21 1.73
C LEU A 7 5.42 -11.33 0.80
N ILE A 8 6.51 -11.92 1.26
CA ILE A 8 7.76 -12.00 0.48
C ILE A 8 7.52 -12.79 -0.80
N GLY A 9 8.01 -12.25 -1.90
CA GLY A 9 7.90 -12.83 -3.23
C GLY A 9 7.59 -11.79 -4.28
N GLU A 10 7.24 -12.27 -5.45
CA GLU A 10 6.86 -11.43 -6.57
C GLU A 10 5.35 -11.51 -6.80
N TRP A 11 4.74 -10.37 -7.08
CA TRP A 11 3.30 -10.24 -7.20
C TRP A 11 2.96 -9.41 -8.44
N HIS A 12 1.88 -9.82 -9.11
CA HIS A 12 1.25 -9.03 -10.17
C HIS A 12 -0.06 -8.47 -9.62
N GLY A 13 -0.22 -7.16 -9.69
CA GLY A 13 -1.44 -6.47 -9.24
C GLY A 13 -2.22 -5.88 -10.40
N GLU A 14 -3.53 -5.97 -10.32
CA GLU A 14 -4.45 -5.36 -11.28
C GLU A 14 -5.53 -4.59 -10.55
N GLY A 15 -5.84 -3.42 -11.06
CA GLY A 15 -6.88 -2.57 -10.50
C GLY A 15 -7.54 -1.71 -11.55
N GLU A 16 -8.56 -0.97 -11.13
CA GLU A 16 -9.28 -0.06 -12.02
C GLU A 16 -9.75 1.15 -11.23
N VAL A 17 -9.36 2.33 -11.70
CA VAL A 17 -9.81 3.58 -11.12
C VAL A 17 -11.11 4.00 -11.80
N SER A 18 -12.15 4.25 -11.01
CA SER A 18 -13.44 4.73 -11.48
C SER A 18 -13.31 6.15 -11.99
N MET A 19 -13.35 6.32 -13.29
CA MET A 19 -13.34 7.60 -13.98
C MET A 19 -13.89 7.38 -15.39
N GLU A 20 -14.01 8.43 -16.18
CA GLU A 20 -14.58 8.34 -17.52
C GLU A 20 -13.54 8.73 -18.59
N PRO A 21 -13.01 7.77 -19.39
CA PRO A 21 -13.23 6.32 -19.28
C PRO A 21 -12.49 5.71 -18.08
N PRO A 22 -12.88 4.52 -17.61
CA PRO A 22 -12.17 3.87 -16.51
C PRO A 22 -10.69 3.65 -16.83
N MET A 23 -9.83 3.91 -15.84
CA MET A 23 -8.40 3.71 -15.99
C MET A 23 -7.98 2.37 -15.38
N LYS A 24 -7.53 1.47 -16.22
CA LYS A 24 -6.97 0.19 -15.76
C LYS A 24 -5.53 0.41 -15.33
N ILE A 25 -5.18 -0.13 -14.17
CA ILE A 25 -3.81 -0.06 -13.65
C ILE A 25 -3.26 -1.46 -13.46
N SER A 26 -1.96 -1.60 -13.62
CA SER A 26 -1.24 -2.81 -13.29
C SER A 26 0.05 -2.46 -12.55
N VAL A 27 0.45 -3.34 -11.64
CA VAL A 27 1.70 -3.18 -10.92
C VAL A 27 2.43 -4.52 -10.85
N GLU A 28 3.75 -4.45 -10.95
CA GLU A 28 4.61 -5.56 -10.64
C GLU A 28 5.32 -5.23 -9.34
N ALA A 29 5.11 -6.05 -8.32
CA ALA A 29 5.67 -5.81 -6.99
C ALA A 29 6.64 -6.91 -6.62
N LYS A 30 7.77 -6.51 -6.04
CA LYS A 30 8.73 -7.42 -5.46
C LYS A 30 8.87 -7.07 -3.98
N ILE A 31 8.59 -8.03 -3.13
CA ILE A 31 8.70 -7.88 -1.68
C ILE A 31 9.83 -8.77 -1.21
N GLU A 32 10.82 -8.17 -0.56
CA GLU A 32 12.01 -8.88 -0.13
C GLU A 32 12.48 -8.41 1.24
N ARG A 33 13.29 -9.24 1.84
CA ARG A 33 13.88 -8.94 3.13
C ARG A 33 15.18 -8.17 2.97
N LEU A 34 15.38 -7.15 3.80
CA LEU A 34 16.65 -6.45 3.93
C LEU A 34 17.01 -6.42 5.43
N GLY A 35 17.66 -7.49 5.92
CA GLY A 35 17.94 -7.62 7.34
C GLY A 35 16.65 -7.61 8.17
N GLU A 36 16.52 -6.63 9.07
CA GLU A 36 15.36 -6.46 9.92
C GLU A 36 14.21 -5.70 9.23
N PHE A 37 14.37 -5.34 7.96
CA PHE A 37 13.39 -4.57 7.21
C PHE A 37 12.77 -5.41 6.09
N ILE A 38 11.59 -4.98 5.65
CA ILE A 38 10.95 -5.48 4.43
C ILE A 38 10.97 -4.34 3.41
N VAL A 39 11.32 -4.65 2.17
CA VAL A 39 11.33 -3.68 1.07
C VAL A 39 10.31 -4.12 0.02
N ILE A 40 9.44 -3.19 -0.36
CA ILE A 40 8.46 -3.39 -1.43
C ILE A 40 8.86 -2.47 -2.58
N SER A 41 9.22 -3.06 -3.73
CA SER A 41 9.52 -2.32 -4.95
C SER A 41 8.42 -2.58 -5.95
N THR A 42 7.85 -1.52 -6.53
CA THR A 42 6.78 -1.65 -7.52
C THR A 42 7.11 -0.91 -8.79
N VAL A 43 6.70 -1.50 -9.91
CA VAL A 43 6.67 -0.86 -11.23
C VAL A 43 5.21 -0.79 -11.65
N GLY A 44 4.73 0.42 -11.92
CA GLY A 44 3.31 0.67 -12.22
C GLY A 44 3.07 1.10 -13.65
N GLU A 45 1.88 0.79 -14.14
CA GLU A 45 1.36 1.25 -15.43
C GLU A 45 -0.13 1.59 -15.29
N PRO A 46 -0.63 2.61 -15.98
CA PRO A 46 0.09 3.60 -16.82
C PRO A 46 0.95 4.56 -15.99
N ALA A 47 1.49 5.60 -16.62
CA ALA A 47 2.41 6.54 -15.96
C ALA A 47 1.82 7.22 -14.72
N GLU A 48 0.50 7.35 -14.63
CA GLU A 48 -0.20 7.88 -13.45
C GLU A 48 -0.06 6.95 -12.22
N MET A 49 0.32 5.68 -12.45
CA MET A 49 0.66 4.75 -11.38
C MET A 49 2.19 4.69 -11.28
N PRO A 50 2.80 5.49 -10.40
CA PRO A 50 4.26 5.64 -10.42
C PRO A 50 4.99 4.43 -9.88
N ASP A 51 6.22 4.24 -10.33
CA ASP A 51 7.14 3.31 -9.71
C ASP A 51 7.43 3.77 -8.29
N SER A 52 7.57 2.84 -7.36
CA SER A 52 7.76 3.17 -5.96
C SER A 52 8.63 2.17 -5.22
N VAL A 53 9.15 2.62 -4.09
CA VAL A 53 9.87 1.78 -3.12
C VAL A 53 9.33 2.12 -1.74
N SER A 54 9.05 1.11 -0.95
CA SER A 54 8.67 1.27 0.45
C SER A 54 9.58 0.44 1.34
N ILE A 55 9.95 1.00 2.49
CA ILE A 55 10.77 0.32 3.49
C ILE A 55 9.98 0.25 4.79
N ILE A 56 9.80 -0.97 5.30
CA ILE A 56 8.95 -1.26 6.45
C ILE A 56 9.79 -1.83 7.58
N GLY A 57 9.63 -1.32 8.79
CA GLY A 57 10.28 -1.85 9.97
C GLY A 57 10.75 -0.78 10.94
N GLY A 58 11.39 -1.22 12.03
CA GLY A 58 11.98 -0.34 13.02
C GLY A 58 11.16 -0.18 14.30
N ALA A 59 9.99 -0.82 14.39
CA ALA A 59 9.21 -0.86 15.62
C ALA A 59 9.21 -2.28 16.21
N PRO A 60 8.83 -2.44 17.50
CA PRO A 60 8.64 -3.77 18.08
C PRO A 60 7.62 -4.60 17.30
N ASP A 61 7.83 -5.92 17.22
CA ASP A 61 6.96 -6.82 16.43
C ASP A 61 5.49 -6.80 16.88
N SER A 62 5.23 -6.46 18.13
CA SER A 62 3.87 -6.35 18.68
C SER A 62 3.12 -5.10 18.24
N GLU A 63 3.78 -4.18 17.56
CA GLU A 63 3.22 -2.88 17.17
C GLU A 63 3.14 -2.73 15.65
N PRO A 64 2.30 -1.78 15.16
CA PRO A 64 2.34 -1.40 13.76
C PRO A 64 3.74 -0.95 13.35
N GLN A 65 4.12 -1.28 12.12
CA GLN A 65 5.43 -0.93 11.60
C GLN A 65 5.35 0.34 10.76
N PRO A 66 6.28 1.29 10.92
CA PRO A 66 6.37 2.41 10.00
C PRO A 66 6.74 1.92 8.61
N MET A 67 6.14 2.52 7.60
CA MET A 67 6.39 2.24 6.20
C MET A 67 6.75 3.54 5.51
N HIS A 68 8.02 3.69 5.17
CA HIS A 68 8.53 4.85 4.43
C HIS A 68 8.35 4.61 2.94
N TYR A 69 7.55 5.45 2.30
CA TYR A 69 7.18 5.33 0.89
C TYR A 69 7.83 6.44 0.07
N PHE A 70 8.38 6.06 -1.09
CA PHE A 70 8.99 6.98 -2.06
C PHE A 70 8.57 6.58 -3.47
N ASP A 71 8.25 7.56 -4.33
CA ASP A 71 7.91 7.23 -5.70
C ASP A 71 8.62 8.12 -6.72
N ALA A 72 8.51 7.74 -7.99
CA ALA A 72 9.24 8.37 -9.09
C ALA A 72 8.86 9.83 -9.33
N ARG A 73 7.74 10.31 -8.77
CA ARG A 73 7.35 11.73 -8.84
C ARG A 73 8.12 12.59 -7.86
N GLY A 74 8.95 11.98 -6.99
CA GLY A 74 9.62 12.68 -5.89
C GLY A 74 8.74 12.81 -4.65
N VAL A 75 7.66 12.07 -4.59
CA VAL A 75 6.75 12.03 -3.43
C VAL A 75 7.32 11.11 -2.37
N LYS A 76 7.27 11.55 -1.12
CA LYS A 76 7.59 10.71 0.05
C LYS A 76 6.43 10.77 1.03
N ARG A 77 6.09 9.64 1.63
CA ARG A 77 5.01 9.54 2.62
C ARG A 77 5.39 8.57 3.72
N LEU A 78 4.85 8.80 4.90
CA LEU A 78 4.98 7.87 6.01
C LEU A 78 3.62 7.24 6.26
N PHE A 79 3.59 5.92 6.21
CA PHE A 79 2.44 5.12 6.55
C PHE A 79 2.75 4.25 7.76
N MET A 80 1.71 3.67 8.33
CA MET A 80 1.80 2.58 9.29
C MET A 80 1.25 1.32 8.61
N MET A 81 1.77 0.18 8.99
CA MET A 81 1.40 -1.10 8.38
C MET A 81 1.22 -2.19 9.42
N THR A 82 0.16 -2.98 9.28
CA THR A 82 -0.05 -4.18 10.08
C THR A 82 -0.44 -5.35 9.20
N LEU A 83 -0.17 -6.55 9.70
CA LEU A 83 -0.67 -7.80 9.14
C LEU A 83 -1.16 -8.64 10.30
N GLU A 84 -2.47 -8.71 10.48
CA GLU A 84 -3.11 -9.45 11.56
C GLU A 84 -4.04 -10.51 11.00
N GLY A 85 -3.76 -11.77 11.31
CA GLY A 85 -4.45 -12.88 10.65
C GLY A 85 -4.17 -12.82 9.16
N SER A 86 -5.22 -12.74 8.34
CA SER A 86 -5.11 -12.61 6.88
C SER A 86 -5.28 -11.17 6.39
N THR A 87 -5.45 -10.19 7.30
CA THR A 87 -5.75 -8.81 6.94
C THR A 87 -4.50 -7.94 6.96
N TRP A 88 -4.17 -7.40 5.80
CA TRP A 88 -3.06 -6.47 5.60
C TRP A 88 -3.62 -5.07 5.52
N LYS A 89 -3.15 -4.18 6.41
CA LYS A 89 -3.58 -2.78 6.45
C LYS A 89 -2.41 -1.83 6.36
N ILE A 90 -2.63 -0.74 5.62
CA ILE A 90 -1.70 0.38 5.51
C ILE A 90 -2.53 1.65 5.70
N TRP A 91 -2.06 2.58 6.53
CA TRP A 91 -2.73 3.86 6.73
C TRP A 91 -1.71 4.97 6.95
N ARG A 92 -2.13 6.22 6.74
CA ARG A 92 -1.24 7.36 6.94
C ARG A 92 -0.83 7.47 8.41
N ALA A 93 0.46 7.70 8.65
CA ALA A 93 0.97 7.84 10.01
C ALA A 93 0.39 9.10 10.68
N PRO A 94 0.22 9.08 12.01
CA PRO A 94 -0.20 10.29 12.73
C PRO A 94 0.75 11.45 12.46
N GLY A 95 0.18 12.65 12.23
CA GLY A 95 0.95 13.84 11.94
C GLY A 95 1.28 14.05 10.46
N GLU A 96 1.00 13.07 9.60
CA GLU A 96 1.19 13.24 8.16
C GLU A 96 0.11 14.18 7.60
N ASP A 97 0.56 15.20 6.86
CA ASP A 97 -0.33 16.18 6.24
C ASP A 97 -0.70 15.72 4.81
N TRP A 98 -1.90 15.15 4.66
CA TRP A 98 -2.35 14.71 3.33
C TRP A 98 -2.72 15.86 2.39
N ASN A 99 -2.80 17.09 2.90
CA ASN A 99 -2.99 18.30 2.08
C ASN A 99 -1.67 19.01 1.79
N GLY A 100 -0.54 18.49 2.28
CA GLY A 100 0.78 19.04 2.04
C GLY A 100 1.33 18.70 0.64
N PRO A 101 2.57 19.11 0.36
CA PRO A 101 3.15 18.97 -1.00
C PRO A 101 3.32 17.52 -1.45
N HIS A 102 3.37 16.56 -0.52
CA HIS A 102 3.49 15.14 -0.83
C HIS A 102 2.17 14.39 -0.62
N GLY A 103 1.12 15.07 -0.20
CA GLY A 103 -0.17 14.48 0.05
C GLY A 103 -1.05 14.44 -1.19
N PRO A 104 -2.00 13.52 -1.24
CA PRO A 104 -2.94 13.41 -2.36
C PRO A 104 -4.14 14.34 -2.26
N GLY A 105 -4.27 15.11 -1.17
CA GLY A 105 -5.43 15.95 -0.91
C GLY A 105 -6.55 15.24 -0.14
N PHE A 106 -6.32 14.02 0.30
CA PHE A 106 -7.27 13.22 1.10
C PHE A 106 -6.50 12.22 1.95
N ASN A 107 -7.13 11.72 3.01
CA ASN A 107 -6.56 10.64 3.81
C ASN A 107 -6.63 9.32 3.03
N GLN A 108 -5.71 8.40 3.31
CA GLN A 108 -5.59 7.14 2.56
C GLN A 108 -5.45 5.97 3.51
N ARG A 109 -6.04 4.84 3.12
CA ARG A 109 -5.72 3.56 3.72
C ARG A 109 -5.87 2.44 2.69
N PHE A 110 -5.09 1.39 2.87
CA PHE A 110 -5.19 0.15 2.11
C PHE A 110 -5.66 -0.97 3.04
N ILE A 111 -6.56 -1.80 2.54
CA ILE A 111 -7.00 -3.00 3.23
C ILE A 111 -6.93 -4.14 2.24
N GLY A 112 -6.21 -5.21 2.57
CA GLY A 112 -6.09 -6.40 1.73
C GLY A 112 -6.33 -7.67 2.53
N GLU A 113 -7.04 -8.62 1.93
CA GLU A 113 -7.25 -9.94 2.49
C GLU A 113 -6.41 -10.95 1.73
N ILE A 114 -5.53 -11.64 2.44
CA ILE A 114 -4.67 -12.68 1.87
C ILE A 114 -5.46 -13.98 1.86
N SER A 115 -5.51 -14.66 0.71
CA SER A 115 -6.17 -15.96 0.60
C SER A 115 -5.51 -17.02 1.48
N ALA A 116 -6.28 -18.06 1.82
CA ALA A 116 -5.80 -19.13 2.69
C ALA A 116 -4.54 -19.81 2.15
N ASP A 117 -4.41 -19.93 0.82
CA ASP A 117 -3.23 -20.54 0.18
C ASP A 117 -2.08 -19.53 0.00
N GLY A 118 -2.27 -18.25 0.35
CA GLY A 118 -1.25 -17.22 0.24
C GLY A 118 -0.94 -16.76 -1.18
N LYS A 119 -1.77 -17.13 -2.16
CA LYS A 119 -1.49 -16.86 -3.58
C LYS A 119 -2.15 -15.60 -4.12
N THR A 120 -3.18 -15.10 -3.43
CA THR A 120 -3.89 -13.91 -3.87
C THR A 120 -4.12 -12.94 -2.71
N ILE A 121 -4.24 -11.67 -3.04
CA ILE A 121 -4.61 -10.62 -2.09
C ILE A 121 -5.74 -9.83 -2.73
N ASP A 122 -6.90 -9.81 -2.09
CA ASP A 122 -8.05 -9.00 -2.49
C ASP A 122 -7.95 -7.67 -1.74
N GLY A 123 -7.56 -6.63 -2.43
CA GLY A 123 -7.24 -5.35 -1.82
C GLY A 123 -8.03 -4.18 -2.36
N ARG A 124 -8.02 -3.11 -1.58
CA ARG A 124 -8.56 -1.82 -2.01
C ARG A 124 -7.85 -0.69 -1.30
N TRP A 125 -7.62 0.39 -2.05
CA TRP A 125 -7.29 1.68 -1.49
C TRP A 125 -8.59 2.43 -1.23
N GLU A 126 -8.66 3.11 -0.10
CA GLU A 126 -9.78 3.94 0.29
C GLU A 126 -9.30 5.37 0.53
N ARG A 127 -10.19 6.32 0.22
CA ARG A 127 -9.96 7.73 0.52
C ARG A 127 -10.85 8.17 1.68
N GLY A 128 -10.25 8.87 2.63
CA GLY A 128 -10.96 9.50 3.74
C GLY A 128 -11.09 10.98 3.47
N THR A 129 -12.33 11.46 3.42
CA THR A 129 -12.68 12.86 3.17
C THR A 129 -13.33 13.49 4.41
N GLY A 130 -13.71 14.76 4.31
CA GLY A 130 -14.19 15.53 5.43
C GLY A 130 -13.04 16.13 6.25
N ASP A 131 -13.35 16.99 7.20
CA ASP A 131 -12.35 17.73 7.98
C ASP A 131 -11.40 16.83 8.74
N ALA A 132 -11.91 15.71 9.28
CA ALA A 132 -11.11 14.73 10.02
C ALA A 132 -10.52 13.63 9.13
N GLY A 133 -10.87 13.62 7.81
CA GLY A 133 -10.42 12.58 6.90
C GLY A 133 -10.90 11.18 7.26
N ASP A 134 -12.09 11.07 7.83
CA ASP A 134 -12.68 9.82 8.31
C ASP A 134 -13.98 9.42 7.62
N GLN A 135 -14.36 10.12 6.56
CA GLN A 135 -15.47 9.73 5.70
C GLN A 135 -14.91 8.86 4.57
N TRP A 136 -14.93 7.55 4.78
CA TRP A 136 -14.24 6.60 3.92
C TRP A 136 -15.08 6.18 2.73
N GLY A 137 -14.44 6.15 1.56
CA GLY A 137 -14.98 5.61 0.33
C GLY A 137 -13.90 4.90 -0.45
N ILE A 138 -14.29 4.07 -1.40
CA ILE A 138 -13.32 3.35 -2.24
C ILE A 138 -12.66 4.32 -3.21
N ASP A 139 -11.32 4.35 -3.22
CA ASP A 139 -10.53 5.04 -4.24
C ASP A 139 -10.39 4.11 -5.46
N PHE A 140 -9.83 2.92 -5.27
CA PHE A 140 -9.81 1.89 -6.30
C PHE A 140 -9.51 0.51 -5.70
N PRO A 141 -10.11 -0.56 -6.25
CA PRO A 141 -9.73 -1.92 -5.91
C PRO A 141 -8.40 -2.27 -6.58
N ILE A 142 -7.65 -3.15 -5.96
CA ILE A 142 -6.44 -3.73 -6.54
C ILE A 142 -6.28 -5.14 -6.02
N ASN A 143 -6.13 -6.09 -6.93
CA ASN A 143 -5.96 -7.49 -6.61
C ASN A 143 -4.57 -7.94 -7.00
N TYR A 144 -3.90 -8.63 -6.09
CA TYR A 144 -2.55 -9.14 -6.31
C TYR A 144 -2.57 -10.65 -6.46
N PHE A 145 -1.74 -11.13 -7.37
CA PHE A 145 -1.57 -12.54 -7.67
C PHE A 145 -0.09 -12.88 -7.55
N ARG A 146 0.24 -13.87 -6.74
CA ARG A 146 1.63 -14.33 -6.57
C ARG A 146 2.12 -14.98 -7.85
N LYS A 147 3.29 -14.56 -8.26
CA LYS A 147 3.96 -15.18 -9.43
C LYS A 147 4.64 -16.49 -9.07
#